data_eee472dc8a08e6a627ba4f2d47ddb079
#
_entry.id   eee472dc8a08e6a627ba4f2d47ddb079
#
_cell.length_a   1.000
_cell.length_b   1.000
_cell.length_c   1.000
_cell.angle_alpha   90.00
_cell.angle_beta   90.00
_cell.angle_gamma   90.00
#
_symmetry.space_group_name_H-M   'P 1'
#
loop_
_entity.id
_entity.type
_entity.pdbx_description
1 polymer ?
#
loop_
_entity_poly.entity_id
_entity_poly.type
_entity_poly.pdbx_seq_one_letter_code
_entity_poly.pdbx_strand_id
1 'polypeptide(L)'
;MPAAPYDTPDALAADLAVIAASLSARSDVHERVLAELFARAGDGIDGQAVDYLALDEAARVAGRELAHARPLASPWIAYSEETASELAVLRAAAAGRARYGRQAVLQSIVSHTETLSDLLEVLVLQKEAGLIAPPGETIAPGDGLMVVPLFETIPDLQRGPEIMAAWLDLPEVRQRVRLAQGDTQEVMLGYSDSNKDGGFLTSNWSLYQAERALVDVFSARSVRLRMFHGRGDSVGRGGGSSYDAILAQPPGTVAGQLRLTEQGEVIQSKYKDAEVGRWHLELLVAATLESSLAPQAAATSAEDAHMQQHAPAMSFMSELAQRTYRGLVYDTPGFADYFFAATPISEIAGLNIGSRPASRKKGQHIEDLRAIPWGFSWAQCRLMLTGWYGMGSAIEAYLETGAQGAPRSRRARLAQLREMASDWPAFRTLLSNMEMVLAKSDLAIAAGYAQLVPRRGLRERVFGAITAEHGRTLAMLRLLTRRDLLADNPGLMASLRERFAYIDPLNYLQIELIKRHRAAQRRAGDDADIRVPRAIHLTINGIAAGLRNSG
;
A
#
# COMPACT_ATOMS: atom_id res chain seq x y z
N MET A 1 -2.77 -27.47 -32.94
CA MET A 1 -2.76 -26.81 -31.59
C MET A 1 -1.44 -27.18 -30.95
N PRO A 2 -0.66 -26.27 -30.40
CA PRO A 2 0.46 -26.67 -29.57
C PRO A 2 -0.09 -27.47 -28.37
N ALA A 3 0.65 -28.53 -27.98
CA ALA A 3 0.29 -29.35 -26.82
C ALA A 3 0.00 -28.46 -25.59
N ALA A 4 -0.91 -28.89 -24.74
CA ALA A 4 -1.21 -28.20 -23.50
C ALA A 4 0.10 -27.93 -22.76
N PRO A 5 0.31 -26.70 -22.31
CA PRO A 5 1.62 -26.27 -21.82
C PRO A 5 2.08 -26.92 -20.52
N TYR A 6 1.17 -27.50 -19.75
CA TYR A 6 1.48 -28.18 -18.48
C TYR A 6 0.88 -29.58 -18.45
N ASP A 7 1.67 -30.55 -18.06
CA ASP A 7 1.23 -31.94 -17.95
C ASP A 7 0.34 -32.16 -16.73
N THR A 8 0.43 -31.26 -15.73
CA THR A 8 -0.39 -31.30 -14.51
C THR A 8 -0.73 -29.89 -14.02
N PRO A 9 -1.89 -29.70 -13.33
CA PRO A 9 -2.23 -28.45 -12.67
C PRO A 9 -1.18 -28.03 -11.63
N ASP A 10 -0.50 -28.97 -10.98
CA ASP A 10 0.53 -28.68 -9.97
C ASP A 10 1.79 -28.07 -10.58
N ALA A 11 2.20 -28.51 -11.78
CA ALA A 11 3.32 -27.91 -12.51
C ALA A 11 3.02 -26.45 -12.90
N LEU A 12 1.78 -26.17 -13.36
CA LEU A 12 1.32 -24.80 -13.63
C LEU A 12 1.31 -23.95 -12.33
N ALA A 13 0.79 -24.50 -11.24
CA ALA A 13 0.73 -23.80 -9.97
C ALA A 13 2.12 -23.50 -9.41
N ALA A 14 3.09 -24.43 -9.56
CA ALA A 14 4.47 -24.24 -9.13
C ALA A 14 5.16 -23.10 -9.91
N ASP A 15 5.05 -23.12 -11.25
CA ASP A 15 5.64 -22.06 -12.08
C ASP A 15 4.99 -20.68 -11.82
N LEU A 16 3.66 -20.64 -11.68
CA LEU A 16 2.95 -19.41 -11.34
C LEU A 16 3.33 -18.89 -9.96
N ALA A 17 3.54 -19.77 -8.98
CA ALA A 17 3.98 -19.37 -7.63
C ALA A 17 5.39 -18.77 -7.66
N VAL A 18 6.32 -19.34 -8.43
CA VAL A 18 7.66 -18.80 -8.63
C VAL A 18 7.60 -17.43 -9.29
N ILE A 19 6.88 -17.29 -10.40
CA ILE A 19 6.71 -16.03 -11.11
C ILE A 19 6.05 -14.97 -10.21
N ALA A 20 4.99 -15.32 -9.48
CA ALA A 20 4.33 -14.42 -8.55
C ALA A 20 5.26 -13.95 -7.41
N ALA A 21 6.13 -14.81 -6.92
CA ALA A 21 7.08 -14.46 -5.87
C ALA A 21 8.13 -13.43 -6.32
N SER A 22 8.50 -13.43 -7.61
CA SER A 22 9.54 -12.55 -8.15
C SER A 22 9.03 -11.18 -8.60
N LEU A 23 7.80 -11.12 -9.09
CA LEU A 23 7.23 -9.88 -9.62
C LEU A 23 6.99 -8.79 -8.55
N SER A 24 7.43 -9.01 -7.34
CA SER A 24 7.40 -8.01 -6.27
C SER A 24 8.60 -8.16 -5.32
N ALA A 25 9.80 -8.32 -5.88
CA ALA A 25 11.03 -8.26 -5.11
C ALA A 25 11.29 -6.82 -4.63
N ARG A 26 11.99 -6.70 -3.51
CA ARG A 26 12.42 -5.41 -2.97
C ARG A 26 13.66 -4.92 -3.72
N SER A 27 13.80 -3.61 -3.85
CA SER A 27 14.96 -2.96 -4.46
C SER A 27 16.28 -3.42 -3.82
N ASP A 28 16.36 -3.50 -2.49
CA ASP A 28 17.56 -3.93 -1.78
C ASP A 28 18.00 -5.38 -2.07
N VAL A 29 17.11 -6.23 -2.55
CA VAL A 29 17.47 -7.58 -3.04
C VAL A 29 18.16 -7.47 -4.39
N HIS A 30 17.64 -6.69 -5.32
CA HIS A 30 18.24 -6.50 -6.64
C HIS A 30 19.64 -5.87 -6.53
N GLU A 31 19.81 -4.87 -5.65
CA GLU A 31 21.09 -4.27 -5.35
C GLU A 31 22.14 -5.30 -4.92
N ARG A 32 21.80 -6.20 -3.96
CA ARG A 32 22.72 -7.26 -3.51
C ARG A 32 23.01 -8.30 -4.60
N VAL A 33 22.00 -8.66 -5.38
CA VAL A 33 22.16 -9.57 -6.51
C VAL A 33 23.14 -9.01 -7.54
N LEU A 34 22.98 -7.74 -7.93
CA LEU A 34 23.89 -7.08 -8.85
C LEU A 34 25.29 -6.93 -8.25
N ALA A 35 25.42 -6.61 -6.97
CA ALA A 35 26.72 -6.54 -6.32
C ALA A 35 27.49 -7.86 -6.44
N GLU A 36 26.83 -9.01 -6.23
CA GLU A 36 27.45 -10.33 -6.42
C GLU A 36 27.80 -10.58 -7.91
N LEU A 37 26.91 -10.23 -8.83
CA LEU A 37 27.16 -10.39 -10.26
C LEU A 37 28.37 -9.57 -10.72
N PHE A 38 28.47 -8.29 -10.34
CA PHE A 38 29.60 -7.42 -10.65
C PHE A 38 30.90 -7.93 -10.03
N ALA A 39 30.88 -8.34 -8.77
CA ALA A 39 32.05 -8.89 -8.10
C ALA A 39 32.57 -10.17 -8.80
N ARG A 40 31.67 -11.04 -9.23
CA ARG A 40 32.03 -12.31 -9.91
C ARG A 40 32.41 -12.10 -11.38
N ALA A 41 31.81 -11.15 -12.07
CA ALA A 41 32.14 -10.84 -13.47
C ALA A 41 33.52 -10.16 -13.61
N GLY A 42 33.96 -9.42 -12.59
CA GLY A 42 35.28 -8.76 -12.56
C GLY A 42 36.46 -9.72 -12.51
N ASP A 43 36.25 -10.96 -12.07
CA ASP A 43 37.28 -12.01 -12.05
C ASP A 43 37.75 -12.45 -13.45
N GLY A 44 37.13 -11.95 -14.54
CA GLY A 44 37.31 -12.52 -15.87
C GLY A 44 37.95 -11.66 -16.97
N ILE A 45 37.92 -10.35 -16.96
CA ILE A 45 38.28 -9.55 -18.16
C ILE A 45 39.26 -8.41 -17.93
N ASP A 46 39.22 -7.66 -16.83
CA ASP A 46 40.12 -6.51 -16.62
C ASP A 46 40.72 -6.39 -15.21
N GLY A 47 40.57 -7.38 -14.35
CA GLY A 47 41.22 -7.44 -13.03
C GLY A 47 40.72 -6.41 -12.01
N GLN A 48 39.63 -5.69 -12.30
CA GLN A 48 38.99 -4.77 -11.36
C GLN A 48 37.54 -5.21 -11.11
N ALA A 49 37.31 -5.91 -9.98
CA ALA A 49 35.97 -6.12 -9.45
C ALA A 49 35.35 -4.78 -9.10
N VAL A 50 34.15 -4.49 -9.58
CA VAL A 50 33.40 -3.30 -9.20
C VAL A 50 32.69 -3.60 -7.87
N ASP A 51 33.04 -2.83 -6.84
CA ASP A 51 32.23 -2.83 -5.61
C ASP A 51 30.97 -1.99 -5.83
N TYR A 52 29.92 -2.65 -6.30
CA TYR A 52 28.67 -1.99 -6.67
C TYR A 52 27.99 -1.30 -5.47
N LEU A 53 28.12 -1.86 -4.27
CA LEU A 53 27.54 -1.29 -3.06
C LEU A 53 28.24 -0.01 -2.60
N ALA A 54 29.50 0.17 -2.95
CA ALA A 54 30.26 1.37 -2.65
C ALA A 54 30.01 2.52 -3.64
N LEU A 55 29.33 2.27 -4.75
CA LEU A 55 28.99 3.32 -5.72
C LEU A 55 27.89 4.24 -5.19
N ASP A 56 28.05 5.54 -5.44
CA ASP A 56 26.95 6.48 -5.26
C ASP A 56 25.89 6.35 -6.38
N GLU A 57 24.74 6.97 -6.18
CA GLU A 57 23.61 6.90 -7.12
C GLU A 57 24.01 7.36 -8.53
N ALA A 58 24.76 8.43 -8.65
CA ALA A 58 25.19 8.97 -9.95
C ALA A 58 26.09 7.96 -10.69
N ALA A 59 26.99 7.29 -10.00
CA ALA A 59 27.86 6.26 -10.55
C ALA A 59 27.08 5.01 -10.96
N ARG A 60 26.09 4.58 -10.18
CA ARG A 60 25.21 3.47 -10.52
C ARG A 60 24.42 3.74 -11.80
N VAL A 61 23.82 4.92 -11.91
CA VAL A 61 23.07 5.36 -13.10
C VAL A 61 23.97 5.51 -14.31
N ALA A 62 25.20 6.06 -14.12
CA ALA A 62 26.17 6.27 -15.20
C ALA A 62 26.82 4.97 -15.71
N GLY A 63 26.78 3.90 -14.93
CA GLY A 63 27.46 2.63 -15.23
C GLY A 63 27.06 1.93 -16.52
N ARG A 64 25.93 2.31 -17.14
CA ARG A 64 25.45 1.92 -18.50
C ARG A 64 25.53 0.44 -18.82
N GLU A 65 25.44 -0.46 -17.83
CA GLU A 65 25.47 -1.91 -18.09
C GLU A 65 24.40 -2.38 -19.09
N LEU A 66 23.31 -1.65 -19.22
CA LEU A 66 22.30 -1.88 -20.25
C LEU A 66 22.83 -1.70 -21.68
N ALA A 67 23.88 -0.90 -21.87
CA ALA A 67 24.51 -0.68 -23.18
C ALA A 67 25.60 -1.73 -23.50
N HIS A 68 26.02 -2.55 -22.53
CA HIS A 68 27.01 -3.60 -22.75
C HIS A 68 26.35 -4.93 -23.15
N ALA A 69 26.85 -5.51 -24.26
CA ALA A 69 26.36 -6.81 -24.73
C ALA A 69 26.86 -8.00 -23.88
N ARG A 70 27.93 -7.80 -23.10
CA ARG A 70 28.50 -8.87 -22.26
C ARG A 70 27.50 -9.31 -21.18
N PRO A 71 27.38 -10.61 -20.88
CA PRO A 71 26.65 -11.07 -19.73
C PRO A 71 27.46 -10.83 -18.43
N LEU A 72 26.78 -10.45 -17.34
CA LEU A 72 27.31 -10.47 -15.99
C LEU A 72 27.16 -11.85 -15.35
N ALA A 73 26.05 -12.51 -15.61
CA ALA A 73 25.74 -13.82 -15.07
C ALA A 73 26.37 -14.93 -15.92
N SER A 74 27.08 -15.86 -15.30
CA SER A 74 27.68 -17.01 -15.96
C SER A 74 27.05 -18.33 -15.45
N PRO A 75 26.72 -19.27 -16.33
CA PRO A 75 26.21 -20.58 -15.92
C PRO A 75 27.26 -21.45 -15.21
N TRP A 76 28.53 -21.05 -15.26
CA TRP A 76 29.66 -21.78 -14.69
C TRP A 76 30.07 -21.30 -13.30
N ILE A 77 29.43 -20.24 -12.79
CA ILE A 77 29.69 -19.68 -11.47
C ILE A 77 28.59 -20.10 -10.50
N ALA A 78 28.96 -20.57 -9.32
CA ALA A 78 28.02 -20.78 -8.24
C ALA A 78 27.77 -19.46 -7.49
N TYR A 79 26.53 -19.01 -7.51
CA TYR A 79 26.08 -17.81 -6.80
C TYR A 79 25.48 -18.16 -5.45
N SER A 80 25.28 -17.14 -4.60
CA SER A 80 24.51 -17.26 -3.36
C SER A 80 23.08 -17.76 -3.64
N GLU A 81 22.42 -18.28 -2.61
CA GLU A 81 21.03 -18.75 -2.72
C GLU A 81 20.09 -17.62 -3.16
N GLU A 82 20.29 -16.39 -2.63
CA GLU A 82 19.51 -15.22 -2.99
C GLU A 82 19.66 -14.87 -4.49
N THR A 83 20.88 -14.75 -4.97
CA THR A 83 21.19 -14.44 -6.39
C THR A 83 20.69 -15.55 -7.32
N ALA A 84 20.93 -16.79 -6.98
CA ALA A 84 20.47 -17.94 -7.78
C ALA A 84 18.95 -17.98 -7.88
N SER A 85 18.25 -17.70 -6.77
CA SER A 85 16.79 -17.63 -6.71
C SER A 85 16.23 -16.52 -7.60
N GLU A 86 16.76 -15.29 -7.48
CA GLU A 86 16.26 -14.15 -8.27
C GLU A 86 16.50 -14.34 -9.77
N LEU A 87 17.67 -14.85 -10.17
CA LEU A 87 17.93 -15.19 -11.57
C LEU A 87 17.02 -16.31 -12.07
N ALA A 88 16.76 -17.35 -11.25
CA ALA A 88 15.88 -18.44 -11.63
C ALA A 88 14.45 -17.96 -11.88
N VAL A 89 13.98 -17.03 -11.09
CA VAL A 89 12.68 -16.42 -11.21
C VAL A 89 12.53 -15.64 -12.53
N LEU A 90 13.48 -14.77 -12.86
CA LEU A 90 13.44 -14.03 -14.12
C LEU A 90 13.57 -14.95 -15.33
N ARG A 91 14.39 -16.02 -15.24
CA ARG A 91 14.49 -17.05 -16.27
C ARG A 91 13.19 -17.84 -16.42
N ALA A 92 12.49 -18.14 -15.31
CA ALA A 92 11.16 -18.77 -15.38
C ALA A 92 10.14 -17.86 -16.07
N ALA A 93 10.18 -16.55 -15.81
CA ALA A 93 9.36 -15.57 -16.52
C ALA A 93 9.67 -15.54 -18.02
N ALA A 94 10.96 -15.57 -18.40
CA ALA A 94 11.39 -15.65 -19.81
C ALA A 94 10.87 -16.94 -20.49
N ALA A 95 11.05 -18.08 -19.84
CA ALA A 95 10.56 -19.37 -20.33
C ALA A 95 9.02 -19.41 -20.43
N GLY A 96 8.33 -18.89 -19.43
CA GLY A 96 6.87 -18.77 -19.44
C GLY A 96 6.36 -17.90 -20.59
N ARG A 97 7.00 -16.76 -20.84
CA ARG A 97 6.67 -15.89 -21.98
C ARG A 97 6.96 -16.53 -23.34
N ALA A 98 8.08 -17.26 -23.46
CA ALA A 98 8.40 -18.00 -24.68
C ALA A 98 7.37 -19.11 -24.96
N ARG A 99 6.87 -19.78 -23.91
CA ARG A 99 5.94 -20.91 -24.03
C ARG A 99 4.48 -20.49 -24.20
N TYR A 100 4.02 -19.47 -23.47
CA TYR A 100 2.61 -19.05 -23.40
C TYR A 100 2.33 -17.72 -24.08
N GLY A 101 3.34 -17.09 -24.61
CA GLY A 101 3.26 -15.76 -25.22
C GLY A 101 3.58 -14.63 -24.24
N ARG A 102 3.92 -13.49 -24.80
CA ARG A 102 4.37 -12.31 -24.04
C ARG A 102 3.34 -11.79 -23.03
N GLN A 103 2.06 -12.11 -23.23
CA GLN A 103 0.97 -11.70 -22.33
C GLN A 103 0.89 -12.51 -21.03
N ALA A 104 1.62 -13.61 -20.91
CA ALA A 104 1.60 -14.45 -19.71
C ALA A 104 2.15 -13.71 -18.47
N VAL A 105 3.19 -12.88 -18.66
CA VAL A 105 3.77 -12.03 -17.62
C VAL A 105 4.14 -10.70 -18.25
N LEU A 106 3.62 -9.59 -17.72
CA LEU A 106 3.76 -8.27 -18.34
C LEU A 106 4.60 -7.30 -17.52
N GLN A 107 4.57 -7.39 -16.18
CA GLN A 107 5.18 -6.42 -15.29
C GLN A 107 6.13 -7.07 -14.29
N SER A 108 7.09 -6.27 -13.84
CA SER A 108 7.93 -6.54 -12.68
C SER A 108 7.81 -5.35 -11.71
N ILE A 109 7.20 -5.57 -10.56
CA ILE A 109 7.00 -4.55 -9.54
C ILE A 109 8.23 -4.49 -8.64
N VAL A 110 8.77 -3.30 -8.47
CA VAL A 110 9.89 -3.02 -7.58
C VAL A 110 9.35 -2.36 -6.33
N SER A 111 9.22 -3.12 -5.25
CA SER A 111 8.79 -2.58 -3.97
C SER A 111 9.91 -1.82 -3.29
N HIS A 112 9.54 -0.78 -2.54
CA HIS A 112 10.49 0.10 -1.87
C HIS A 112 11.45 0.80 -2.85
N THR A 113 10.89 1.38 -3.92
CA THR A 113 11.65 2.18 -4.89
C THR A 113 11.97 3.54 -4.26
N GLU A 114 13.24 3.82 -4.05
CA GLU A 114 13.74 5.04 -3.44
C GLU A 114 14.58 5.88 -4.39
N THR A 115 15.17 5.25 -5.41
CA THR A 115 16.13 5.84 -6.34
C THR A 115 15.88 5.41 -7.77
N LEU A 116 16.53 6.07 -8.72
CA LEU A 116 16.48 5.71 -10.14
C LEU A 116 17.22 4.39 -10.41
N SER A 117 18.32 4.13 -9.70
CA SER A 117 19.08 2.89 -9.86
C SER A 117 18.26 1.66 -9.51
N ASP A 118 17.35 1.72 -8.54
CA ASP A 118 16.46 0.60 -8.20
C ASP A 118 15.67 0.07 -9.41
N LEU A 119 15.30 0.94 -10.33
CA LEU A 119 14.58 0.59 -11.55
C LEU A 119 15.53 0.07 -12.64
N LEU A 120 16.71 0.67 -12.78
CA LEU A 120 17.72 0.26 -13.74
C LEU A 120 18.29 -1.12 -13.43
N GLU A 121 18.44 -1.45 -12.16
CA GLU A 121 18.88 -2.75 -11.67
C GLU A 121 18.00 -3.88 -12.22
N VAL A 122 16.69 -3.68 -12.19
CA VAL A 122 15.73 -4.66 -12.73
C VAL A 122 15.89 -4.82 -14.24
N LEU A 123 16.18 -3.76 -14.98
CA LEU A 123 16.45 -3.87 -16.43
C LEU A 123 17.75 -4.65 -16.70
N VAL A 124 18.79 -4.43 -15.90
CA VAL A 124 20.04 -5.21 -16.01
C VAL A 124 19.76 -6.68 -15.73
N LEU A 125 19.01 -7.00 -14.67
CA LEU A 125 18.65 -8.37 -14.35
C LEU A 125 17.76 -9.02 -15.44
N GLN A 126 16.87 -8.26 -16.08
CA GLN A 126 16.11 -8.73 -17.24
C GLN A 126 17.00 -9.04 -18.44
N LYS A 127 18.05 -8.23 -18.67
CA LYS A 127 19.07 -8.51 -19.68
C LYS A 127 19.75 -9.85 -19.40
N GLU A 128 20.20 -10.06 -18.17
CA GLU A 128 20.87 -11.30 -17.75
C GLU A 128 19.98 -12.55 -17.84
N ALA A 129 18.68 -12.38 -17.77
CA ALA A 129 17.70 -13.45 -17.92
C ALA A 129 17.22 -13.66 -19.38
N GLY A 130 17.68 -12.84 -20.33
CA GLY A 130 17.25 -12.91 -21.73
C GLY A 130 15.81 -12.45 -21.97
N LEU A 131 15.26 -11.62 -21.07
CA LEU A 131 13.92 -11.06 -21.18
C LEU A 131 13.86 -9.85 -22.12
N ILE A 132 14.96 -9.08 -22.20
CA ILE A 132 15.08 -7.91 -23.07
C ILE A 132 16.08 -8.17 -24.19
N ALA A 133 15.84 -7.54 -25.34
CA ALA A 133 16.74 -7.60 -26.48
C ALA A 133 18.14 -7.06 -26.12
N PRO A 134 19.22 -7.74 -26.53
CA PRO A 134 20.58 -7.25 -26.36
C PRO A 134 20.79 -5.88 -27.01
N PRO A 135 21.79 -5.11 -26.54
CA PRO A 135 22.15 -3.84 -27.15
C PRO A 135 22.45 -4.01 -28.65
N GLY A 136 21.87 -3.12 -29.47
CA GLY A 136 22.01 -3.15 -30.92
C GLY A 136 20.97 -3.99 -31.66
N GLU A 137 20.17 -4.78 -30.99
CA GLU A 137 19.02 -5.48 -31.57
C GLU A 137 17.76 -4.63 -31.58
N THR A 138 16.80 -5.02 -32.44
CA THR A 138 15.53 -4.31 -32.56
C THR A 138 14.63 -4.60 -31.37
N ILE A 139 14.19 -3.57 -30.65
CA ILE A 139 13.20 -3.67 -29.58
C ILE A 139 11.83 -3.94 -30.22
N ALA A 140 11.28 -5.12 -29.95
CA ALA A 140 9.96 -5.50 -30.45
C ALA A 140 8.84 -5.08 -29.46
N PRO A 141 7.59 -4.92 -29.92
CA PRO A 141 6.45 -4.72 -29.01
C PRO A 141 6.37 -5.82 -27.95
N GLY A 142 6.27 -5.42 -26.69
CA GLY A 142 6.27 -6.33 -25.55
C GLY A 142 7.64 -6.94 -25.21
N ASP A 143 8.75 -6.35 -25.64
CA ASP A 143 10.11 -6.75 -25.24
C ASP A 143 10.33 -6.43 -23.75
N GLY A 144 10.78 -7.41 -22.99
CA GLY A 144 10.95 -7.29 -21.54
C GLY A 144 9.64 -7.27 -20.74
N LEU A 145 9.80 -7.15 -19.43
CA LEU A 145 8.73 -6.83 -18.49
C LEU A 145 8.75 -5.33 -18.22
N MET A 146 7.59 -4.71 -18.17
CA MET A 146 7.49 -3.32 -17.72
C MET A 146 7.95 -3.24 -16.26
N VAL A 147 8.97 -2.47 -16.00
CA VAL A 147 9.42 -2.19 -14.62
C VAL A 147 8.44 -1.21 -14.00
N VAL A 148 7.80 -1.60 -12.92
CA VAL A 148 6.77 -0.81 -12.22
C VAL A 148 7.31 -0.41 -10.86
N PRO A 149 7.66 0.86 -10.64
CA PRO A 149 8.03 1.33 -9.32
C PRO A 149 6.84 1.25 -8.37
N LEU A 150 7.09 0.87 -7.12
CA LEU A 150 6.13 1.00 -6.03
C LEU A 150 6.69 1.97 -4.99
N PHE A 151 6.08 3.14 -4.90
CA PHE A 151 6.38 4.15 -3.90
C PHE A 151 5.53 3.90 -2.65
N GLU A 152 6.17 3.49 -1.55
CA GLU A 152 5.48 2.94 -0.38
C GLU A 152 5.42 3.91 0.80
N THR A 153 6.50 4.59 1.12
CA THR A 153 6.60 5.51 2.27
C THR A 153 6.23 6.94 1.90
N ILE A 154 6.04 7.81 2.90
CA ILE A 154 5.79 9.24 2.64
C ILE A 154 6.96 9.87 1.87
N PRO A 155 8.24 9.65 2.25
CA PRO A 155 9.38 10.14 1.45
C PRO A 155 9.41 9.61 0.01
N ASP A 156 9.07 8.34 -0.23
CA ASP A 156 9.05 7.75 -1.57
C ASP A 156 7.98 8.40 -2.44
N LEU A 157 6.78 8.63 -1.89
CA LEU A 157 5.70 9.35 -2.58
C LEU A 157 6.11 10.77 -2.98
N GLN A 158 6.88 11.46 -2.14
CA GLN A 158 7.37 12.80 -2.43
C GLN A 158 8.45 12.82 -3.52
N ARG A 159 9.34 11.81 -3.54
CA ARG A 159 10.42 11.68 -4.54
C ARG A 159 9.98 11.02 -5.84
N GLY A 160 8.91 10.23 -5.80
CA GLY A 160 8.44 9.45 -6.94
C GLY A 160 8.31 10.22 -8.25
N PRO A 161 7.73 11.42 -8.29
CA PRO A 161 7.67 12.23 -9.51
C PRO A 161 9.02 12.58 -10.10
N GLU A 162 10.03 12.90 -9.28
CA GLU A 162 11.40 13.21 -9.71
C GLU A 162 12.10 11.97 -10.27
N ILE A 163 11.94 10.82 -9.60
CA ILE A 163 12.48 9.53 -10.06
C ILE A 163 11.87 9.17 -11.42
N MET A 164 10.54 9.31 -11.57
CA MET A 164 9.87 9.03 -12.84
C MET A 164 10.23 10.00 -13.96
N ALA A 165 10.48 11.27 -13.63
CA ALA A 165 10.99 12.24 -14.59
C ALA A 165 12.37 11.80 -15.11
N ALA A 166 13.31 11.49 -14.21
CA ALA A 166 14.64 11.03 -14.54
C ALA A 166 14.61 9.69 -15.33
N TRP A 167 13.74 8.75 -14.93
CA TRP A 167 13.52 7.48 -15.62
C TRP A 167 13.12 7.67 -17.08
N LEU A 168 12.12 8.52 -17.34
CA LEU A 168 11.60 8.77 -18.67
C LEU A 168 12.51 9.64 -19.53
N ASP A 169 13.44 10.37 -18.93
CA ASP A 169 14.44 11.19 -19.63
C ASP A 169 15.68 10.38 -20.09
N LEU A 170 15.87 9.14 -19.60
CA LEU A 170 16.90 8.24 -20.09
C LEU A 170 16.55 7.75 -21.51
N PRO A 171 17.44 7.96 -22.52
CA PRO A 171 17.14 7.59 -23.91
C PRO A 171 16.79 6.11 -24.08
N GLU A 172 17.51 5.22 -23.40
CA GLU A 172 17.30 3.77 -23.46
C GLU A 172 15.94 3.37 -22.90
N VAL A 173 15.54 3.98 -21.81
CA VAL A 173 14.24 3.78 -21.17
C VAL A 173 13.14 4.35 -22.07
N ARG A 174 13.30 5.57 -22.54
CA ARG A 174 12.31 6.22 -23.41
C ARG A 174 12.06 5.43 -24.70
N GLN A 175 13.11 4.87 -25.27
CA GLN A 175 12.99 4.00 -26.43
C GLN A 175 12.18 2.74 -26.12
N ARG A 176 12.42 2.08 -24.97
CA ARG A 176 11.66 0.90 -24.53
C ARG A 176 10.20 1.24 -24.25
N VAL A 177 9.93 2.33 -23.53
CA VAL A 177 8.56 2.79 -23.26
C VAL A 177 7.80 3.00 -24.57
N ARG A 178 8.43 3.59 -25.58
CA ARG A 178 7.80 3.80 -26.89
C ARG A 178 7.60 2.49 -27.67
N LEU A 179 8.65 1.71 -27.85
CA LEU A 179 8.64 0.56 -28.78
C LEU A 179 8.05 -0.70 -28.15
N ALA A 180 8.40 -0.99 -26.89
CA ALA A 180 7.95 -2.20 -26.23
C ALA A 180 6.61 -2.02 -25.52
N GLN A 181 6.34 -0.83 -24.96
CA GLN A 181 5.20 -0.60 -24.06
C GLN A 181 4.11 0.31 -24.69
N GLY A 182 4.29 0.76 -25.94
CA GLY A 182 3.30 1.58 -26.67
C GLY A 182 3.02 2.92 -25.99
N ASP A 183 4.08 3.63 -25.57
CA ASP A 183 4.03 4.90 -24.84
C ASP A 183 3.21 4.87 -23.54
N THR A 184 3.23 3.74 -22.84
CA THR A 184 2.55 3.57 -21.55
C THR A 184 3.54 3.14 -20.48
N GLN A 185 3.48 3.76 -19.31
CA GLN A 185 4.25 3.34 -18.13
C GLN A 185 3.32 3.27 -16.93
N GLU A 186 3.44 2.19 -16.15
CA GLU A 186 2.70 2.00 -14.92
C GLU A 186 3.51 2.44 -13.71
N VAL A 187 2.85 3.05 -12.73
CA VAL A 187 3.40 3.42 -11.43
C VAL A 187 2.46 2.91 -10.35
N MET A 188 2.99 2.19 -9.37
CA MET A 188 2.23 1.68 -8.24
C MET A 188 2.42 2.57 -7.02
N LEU A 189 1.33 2.88 -6.33
CA LEU A 189 1.33 3.66 -5.09
C LEU A 189 0.93 2.77 -3.90
N GLY A 190 1.69 2.88 -2.82
CA GLY A 190 1.51 2.12 -1.59
C GLY A 190 0.65 2.86 -0.57
N TYR A 191 -0.55 2.35 -0.34
CA TYR A 191 -1.51 2.93 0.62
C TYR A 191 -1.27 2.46 2.05
N SER A 192 -1.02 1.17 2.23
CA SER A 192 -0.86 0.59 3.56
C SER A 192 0.43 1.01 4.24
N ASP A 193 1.53 1.03 3.50
CA ASP A 193 2.85 1.34 4.02
C ASP A 193 2.97 2.84 4.31
N SER A 194 2.48 3.72 3.43
CA SER A 194 2.41 5.17 3.69
C SER A 194 1.50 5.51 4.87
N ASN A 195 0.38 4.78 5.04
CA ASN A 195 -0.51 4.95 6.19
C ASN A 195 0.16 4.49 7.50
N LYS A 196 0.89 3.37 7.47
CA LYS A 196 1.67 2.91 8.62
C LYS A 196 2.78 3.90 8.99
N ASP A 197 3.44 4.53 8.01
CA ASP A 197 4.51 5.51 8.21
C ASP A 197 4.00 6.84 8.74
N GLY A 198 3.00 7.44 8.09
CA GLY A 198 2.56 8.82 8.33
C GLY A 198 1.18 8.99 8.96
N GLY A 199 0.37 7.94 9.08
CA GLY A 199 -1.02 8.01 9.51
C GLY A 199 -1.98 8.38 8.38
N PHE A 200 -3.28 8.38 8.70
CA PHE A 200 -4.36 8.43 7.70
C PHE A 200 -4.34 9.69 6.83
N LEU A 201 -4.37 10.87 7.46
CA LEU A 201 -4.45 12.14 6.72
C LEU A 201 -3.21 12.36 5.85
N THR A 202 -2.02 12.13 6.42
CA THR A 202 -0.75 12.36 5.73
C THR A 202 -0.57 11.41 4.55
N SER A 203 -0.89 10.14 4.73
CA SER A 203 -0.86 9.16 3.64
C SER A 203 -1.75 9.59 2.48
N ASN A 204 -3.03 9.91 2.75
CA ASN A 204 -3.97 10.32 1.70
C ASN A 204 -3.55 11.63 1.01
N TRP A 205 -3.04 12.61 1.76
CA TRP A 205 -2.57 13.86 1.20
C TRP A 205 -1.31 13.69 0.34
N SER A 206 -0.35 12.90 0.81
CA SER A 206 0.88 12.62 0.05
C SER A 206 0.60 11.81 -1.21
N LEU A 207 -0.31 10.83 -1.15
CA LEU A 207 -0.78 10.10 -2.33
C LEU A 207 -1.39 11.05 -3.35
N TYR A 208 -2.30 11.92 -2.92
CA TYR A 208 -2.96 12.88 -3.79
C TYR A 208 -1.99 13.83 -4.48
N GLN A 209 -0.99 14.34 -3.72
CA GLN A 209 0.05 15.20 -4.26
C GLN A 209 0.96 14.44 -5.26
N ALA A 210 1.34 13.21 -4.95
CA ALA A 210 2.14 12.36 -5.83
C ALA A 210 1.40 12.03 -7.13
N GLU A 211 0.13 11.66 -7.04
CA GLU A 211 -0.73 11.40 -8.20
C GLU A 211 -0.76 12.60 -9.14
N ARG A 212 -0.99 13.80 -8.62
CA ARG A 212 -1.01 15.04 -9.38
C ARG A 212 0.32 15.33 -10.07
N ALA A 213 1.40 15.27 -9.31
CA ALA A 213 2.73 15.53 -9.85
C ALA A 213 3.15 14.51 -10.91
N LEU A 214 2.76 13.23 -10.75
CA LEU A 214 2.98 12.20 -11.76
C LEU A 214 2.21 12.48 -13.04
N VAL A 215 0.96 12.94 -12.98
CA VAL A 215 0.20 13.35 -14.18
C VAL A 215 0.95 14.44 -14.94
N ASP A 216 1.50 15.45 -14.26
CA ASP A 216 2.27 16.52 -14.89
C ASP A 216 3.55 16.00 -15.55
N VAL A 217 4.32 15.15 -14.83
CA VAL A 217 5.57 14.54 -15.35
C VAL A 217 5.32 13.75 -16.63
N PHE A 218 4.28 12.93 -16.65
CA PHE A 218 3.95 12.06 -17.77
C PHE A 218 3.37 12.84 -18.95
N SER A 219 2.52 13.81 -18.68
CA SER A 219 1.94 14.68 -19.71
C SER A 219 3.00 15.49 -20.44
N ALA A 220 3.99 16.07 -19.71
CA ALA A 220 5.10 16.80 -20.28
C ALA A 220 5.99 15.94 -21.22
N ARG A 221 5.97 14.61 -21.05
CA ARG A 221 6.77 13.67 -21.85
C ARG A 221 5.95 12.88 -22.88
N SER A 222 4.66 13.18 -23.02
CA SER A 222 3.74 12.45 -23.92
C SER A 222 3.78 10.94 -23.70
N VAL A 223 3.80 10.50 -22.43
CA VAL A 223 3.70 9.11 -22.00
C VAL A 223 2.38 8.92 -21.27
N ARG A 224 1.66 7.86 -21.59
CA ARG A 224 0.44 7.51 -20.88
C ARG A 224 0.76 6.94 -19.52
N LEU A 225 0.28 7.60 -18.48
CA LEU A 225 0.34 7.11 -17.12
C LEU A 225 -0.74 6.05 -16.89
N ARG A 226 -0.36 4.91 -16.32
CA ARG A 226 -1.30 3.96 -15.75
C ARG A 226 -1.05 3.86 -14.26
N MET A 227 -1.99 4.38 -13.47
CA MET A 227 -1.89 4.28 -12.01
C MET A 227 -2.29 2.89 -11.56
N PHE A 228 -1.46 2.30 -10.70
CA PHE A 228 -1.74 1.06 -10.01
C PHE A 228 -1.92 1.34 -8.51
N HIS A 229 -3.15 1.31 -8.04
CA HIS A 229 -3.48 1.58 -6.65
C HIS A 229 -3.39 0.29 -5.83
N GLY A 230 -2.38 0.23 -4.98
CA GLY A 230 -2.24 -0.81 -3.97
C GLY A 230 -3.18 -0.59 -2.79
N ARG A 231 -4.51 -0.49 -3.04
CA ARG A 231 -5.53 -0.23 -2.03
C ARG A 231 -5.62 -1.36 -1.01
N GLY A 232 -4.67 -1.39 -0.13
CA GLY A 232 -4.62 -2.33 0.98
C GLY A 232 -4.75 -1.67 2.35
N ASP A 233 -5.19 -0.40 2.41
CA ASP A 233 -5.39 0.33 3.66
C ASP A 233 -6.69 -0.10 4.36
N SER A 234 -6.81 0.25 5.65
CA SER A 234 -7.98 -0.08 6.47
C SER A 234 -9.29 0.47 5.90
N VAL A 235 -9.21 1.52 5.09
CA VAL A 235 -10.35 2.19 4.46
C VAL A 235 -10.75 1.48 3.16
N GLY A 236 -9.81 1.20 2.27
CA GLY A 236 -10.06 0.47 1.02
C GLY A 236 -10.56 -0.95 1.26
N ARG A 237 -10.18 -1.56 2.39
CA ARG A 237 -10.67 -2.87 2.84
C ARG A 237 -11.91 -2.78 3.70
N GLY A 238 -12.32 -1.59 4.13
CA GLY A 238 -13.43 -1.37 5.03
C GLY A 238 -14.80 -1.24 4.37
N GLY A 239 -14.92 -1.32 3.05
CA GLY A 239 -16.19 -1.24 2.32
C GLY A 239 -16.60 0.19 1.91
N GLY A 240 -15.65 1.11 1.79
CA GLY A 240 -15.87 2.42 1.14
C GLY A 240 -16.24 2.24 -0.34
N SER A 241 -16.96 3.22 -0.90
CA SER A 241 -17.36 3.21 -2.30
C SER A 241 -16.14 3.30 -3.22
N SER A 242 -15.92 2.25 -4.03
CA SER A 242 -14.87 2.30 -5.07
C SER A 242 -15.17 3.37 -6.12
N TYR A 243 -16.44 3.63 -6.40
CA TYR A 243 -16.89 4.65 -7.33
C TYR A 243 -16.47 6.06 -6.87
N ASP A 244 -16.86 6.47 -5.67
CA ASP A 244 -16.52 7.79 -5.12
C ASP A 244 -15.01 7.97 -4.99
N ALA A 245 -14.31 6.91 -4.64
CA ALA A 245 -12.86 6.94 -4.48
C ALA A 245 -12.12 7.10 -5.82
N ILE A 246 -12.65 6.60 -6.93
CA ILE A 246 -12.11 6.83 -8.28
C ILE A 246 -12.38 8.28 -8.71
N LEU A 247 -13.59 8.77 -8.50
CA LEU A 247 -13.96 10.15 -8.88
C LEU A 247 -13.28 11.22 -8.01
N ALA A 248 -12.79 10.84 -6.83
CA ALA A 248 -12.07 11.76 -5.94
C ALA A 248 -10.56 11.87 -6.25
N GLN A 249 -10.05 11.13 -7.23
CA GLN A 249 -8.65 11.23 -7.66
C GLN A 249 -8.42 12.50 -8.48
N PRO A 250 -7.19 13.01 -8.52
CA PRO A 250 -6.84 14.14 -9.37
C PRO A 250 -7.19 13.89 -10.84
N PRO A 251 -7.63 14.90 -11.59
CA PRO A 251 -7.86 14.76 -13.02
C PRO A 251 -6.63 14.23 -13.76
N GLY A 252 -6.85 13.35 -14.74
CA GLY A 252 -5.78 12.75 -15.54
C GLY A 252 -5.16 11.47 -14.95
N THR A 253 -5.46 11.12 -13.70
CA THR A 253 -4.98 9.85 -13.11
C THR A 253 -5.69 8.63 -13.68
N VAL A 254 -6.95 8.80 -14.11
CA VAL A 254 -7.74 7.77 -14.77
C VAL A 254 -7.95 8.19 -16.23
N ALA A 255 -7.24 7.53 -17.13
CA ALA A 255 -7.25 7.83 -18.58
C ALA A 255 -7.66 6.57 -19.38
N GLY A 256 -8.90 6.14 -19.25
CA GLY A 256 -9.46 4.96 -19.92
C GLY A 256 -9.01 3.62 -19.30
N GLN A 257 -8.18 3.66 -18.27
CA GLN A 257 -7.67 2.47 -17.59
C GLN A 257 -7.38 2.75 -16.11
N LEU A 258 -7.59 1.73 -15.29
CA LEU A 258 -7.31 1.75 -13.86
C LEU A 258 -6.87 0.35 -13.43
N ARG A 259 -5.84 0.27 -12.60
CA ARG A 259 -5.45 -1.00 -11.96
C ARG A 259 -5.57 -0.89 -10.45
N LEU A 260 -6.30 -1.83 -9.87
CA LEU A 260 -6.52 -1.91 -8.42
C LEU A 260 -6.05 -3.27 -7.92
N THR A 261 -5.40 -3.29 -6.75
CA THR A 261 -5.22 -4.53 -6.00
C THR A 261 -6.38 -4.67 -5.01
N GLU A 262 -7.08 -5.80 -5.07
CA GLU A 262 -8.00 -6.23 -4.03
C GLU A 262 -7.46 -7.52 -3.39
N GLN A 263 -7.66 -7.68 -2.09
CA GLN A 263 -7.26 -8.91 -1.40
C GLN A 263 -8.18 -10.07 -1.76
N GLY A 264 -7.68 -11.31 -1.73
CA GLY A 264 -8.43 -12.49 -2.15
C GLY A 264 -9.76 -12.67 -1.43
N GLU A 265 -9.83 -12.38 -0.12
CA GLU A 265 -11.06 -12.43 0.67
C GLU A 265 -12.06 -11.32 0.29
N VAL A 266 -11.57 -10.15 -0.13
CA VAL A 266 -12.43 -9.06 -0.65
C VAL A 266 -12.98 -9.45 -2.02
N ILE A 267 -12.13 -9.99 -2.90
CA ILE A 267 -12.54 -10.54 -4.20
C ILE A 267 -13.62 -11.60 -4.02
N GLN A 268 -13.40 -12.55 -3.11
CA GLN A 268 -14.39 -13.57 -2.81
C GLN A 268 -15.71 -12.97 -2.31
N SER A 269 -15.66 -11.96 -1.45
CA SER A 269 -16.86 -11.29 -0.94
C SER A 269 -17.63 -10.53 -2.00
N LYS A 270 -16.92 -9.83 -2.91
CA LYS A 270 -17.52 -8.98 -3.96
C LYS A 270 -18.00 -9.75 -5.17
N TYR A 271 -17.33 -10.85 -5.56
CA TYR A 271 -17.51 -11.50 -6.85
C TYR A 271 -17.97 -12.95 -6.77
N LYS A 272 -18.26 -13.49 -5.58
CA LYS A 272 -18.75 -14.87 -5.41
C LYS A 272 -20.15 -15.10 -5.96
N ASP A 273 -20.98 -14.07 -6.00
CA ASP A 273 -22.33 -14.05 -6.53
C ASP A 273 -22.37 -13.23 -7.81
N ALA A 274 -23.01 -13.77 -8.87
CA ALA A 274 -22.98 -13.15 -10.19
C ALA A 274 -23.67 -11.78 -10.23
N GLU A 275 -24.77 -11.59 -9.49
CA GLU A 275 -25.52 -10.33 -9.47
C GLU A 275 -24.76 -9.25 -8.69
N VAL A 276 -24.25 -9.61 -7.51
CA VAL A 276 -23.41 -8.72 -6.70
C VAL A 276 -22.10 -8.38 -7.41
N GLY A 277 -21.46 -9.37 -8.05
CA GLY A 277 -20.24 -9.20 -8.83
C GLY A 277 -20.46 -8.26 -10.02
N ARG A 278 -21.54 -8.44 -10.75
CA ARG A 278 -21.93 -7.53 -11.84
C ARG A 278 -22.09 -6.09 -11.36
N TRP A 279 -22.79 -5.87 -10.26
CA TRP A 279 -22.99 -4.55 -9.68
C TRP A 279 -21.66 -3.87 -9.31
N HIS A 280 -20.72 -4.61 -8.68
CA HIS A 280 -19.39 -4.07 -8.37
C HIS A 280 -18.58 -3.72 -9.62
N LEU A 281 -18.64 -4.55 -10.68
CA LEU A 281 -17.96 -4.29 -11.94
C LEU A 281 -18.58 -3.08 -12.67
N GLU A 282 -19.91 -2.96 -12.68
CA GLU A 282 -20.62 -1.81 -13.26
C GLU A 282 -20.20 -0.50 -12.58
N LEU A 283 -20.04 -0.48 -11.26
CA LEU A 283 -19.55 0.70 -10.52
C LEU A 283 -18.11 1.06 -10.91
N LEU A 284 -17.22 0.08 -11.05
CA LEU A 284 -15.84 0.33 -11.48
C LEU A 284 -15.78 0.87 -12.91
N VAL A 285 -16.55 0.28 -13.83
CA VAL A 285 -16.62 0.73 -15.23
C VAL A 285 -17.22 2.12 -15.32
N ALA A 286 -18.33 2.38 -14.63
CA ALA A 286 -18.99 3.67 -14.63
C ALA A 286 -18.06 4.78 -14.11
N ALA A 287 -17.40 4.58 -12.97
CA ALA A 287 -16.45 5.55 -12.43
C ALA A 287 -15.27 5.80 -13.38
N THR A 288 -14.72 4.73 -14.00
CA THR A 288 -13.62 4.84 -14.96
C THR A 288 -14.05 5.62 -16.20
N LEU A 289 -15.24 5.36 -16.73
CA LEU A 289 -15.79 6.06 -17.89
C LEU A 289 -16.05 7.55 -17.55
N GLU A 290 -16.71 7.82 -16.43
CA GLU A 290 -17.02 9.18 -16.01
C GLU A 290 -15.76 10.00 -15.79
N SER A 291 -14.78 9.46 -15.07
CA SER A 291 -13.49 10.13 -14.85
C SER A 291 -12.70 10.35 -16.15
N SER A 292 -12.79 9.42 -17.11
CA SER A 292 -12.03 9.51 -18.37
C SER A 292 -12.70 10.41 -19.41
N LEU A 293 -14.03 10.46 -19.42
CA LEU A 293 -14.81 11.23 -20.40
C LEU A 293 -15.15 12.64 -19.93
N ALA A 294 -14.95 12.96 -18.66
CA ALA A 294 -15.14 14.32 -18.14
C ALA A 294 -14.25 15.30 -18.94
N PRO A 295 -14.73 16.53 -19.18
CA PRO A 295 -13.94 17.55 -19.85
C PRO A 295 -12.67 17.86 -19.04
N GLN A 296 -11.54 17.27 -19.40
CA GLN A 296 -10.29 17.31 -18.64
C GLN A 296 -9.84 18.75 -18.33
N ALA A 297 -9.92 19.67 -19.29
CA ALA A 297 -9.55 21.06 -19.08
C ALA A 297 -10.37 21.75 -17.98
N ALA A 298 -11.68 21.51 -17.92
CA ALA A 298 -12.55 22.07 -16.88
C ALA A 298 -12.30 21.42 -15.53
N ALA A 299 -12.09 20.09 -15.50
CA ALA A 299 -11.77 19.37 -14.28
C ALA A 299 -10.41 19.79 -13.71
N THR A 300 -9.39 19.95 -14.55
CA THR A 300 -8.06 20.44 -14.15
C THR A 300 -8.14 21.87 -13.60
N SER A 301 -8.88 22.77 -14.27
CA SER A 301 -9.04 24.15 -13.81
C SER A 301 -9.76 24.23 -12.45
N ALA A 302 -10.78 23.42 -12.22
CA ALA A 302 -11.48 23.35 -10.94
C ALA A 302 -10.54 22.81 -9.84
N GLU A 303 -9.76 21.76 -10.15
CA GLU A 303 -8.79 21.18 -9.23
C GLU A 303 -7.65 22.16 -8.89
N ASP A 304 -7.15 22.90 -9.87
CA ASP A 304 -6.14 23.94 -9.64
C ASP A 304 -6.66 25.02 -8.69
N ALA A 305 -7.92 25.42 -8.83
CA ALA A 305 -8.56 26.37 -7.92
C ALA A 305 -8.66 25.79 -6.49
N HIS A 306 -9.08 24.52 -6.34
CA HIS A 306 -9.10 23.85 -5.03
C HIS A 306 -7.71 23.77 -4.41
N MET A 307 -6.69 23.39 -5.18
CA MET A 307 -5.31 23.31 -4.70
C MET A 307 -4.79 24.69 -4.28
N GLN A 308 -4.99 25.72 -5.08
CA GLN A 308 -4.57 27.08 -4.73
C GLN A 308 -5.21 27.56 -3.43
N GLN A 309 -6.51 27.28 -3.24
CA GLN A 309 -7.28 27.75 -2.09
C GLN A 309 -7.05 26.91 -0.83
N HIS A 310 -6.90 25.59 -0.96
CA HIS A 310 -7.02 24.66 0.16
C HIS A 310 -5.75 23.85 0.48
N ALA A 311 -4.79 23.73 -0.43
CA ALA A 311 -3.56 22.97 -0.18
C ALA A 311 -2.77 23.47 1.06
N PRO A 312 -2.67 24.77 1.36
CA PRO A 312 -2.01 25.22 2.58
C PRO A 312 -2.68 24.70 3.87
N ALA A 313 -4.02 24.61 3.88
CA ALA A 313 -4.77 24.05 5.01
C ALA A 313 -4.54 22.54 5.13
N MET A 314 -4.57 21.82 4.00
CA MET A 314 -4.31 20.37 3.97
C MET A 314 -2.90 20.04 4.41
N SER A 315 -1.89 20.74 3.90
CA SER A 315 -0.49 20.52 4.28
C SER A 315 -0.26 20.78 5.77
N PHE A 316 -0.80 21.87 6.32
CA PHE A 316 -0.73 22.16 7.75
C PHE A 316 -1.37 21.04 8.59
N MET A 317 -2.58 20.61 8.22
CA MET A 317 -3.26 19.54 8.93
C MET A 317 -2.53 18.20 8.78
N SER A 318 -1.99 17.90 7.61
CA SER A 318 -1.21 16.71 7.33
C SER A 318 0.05 16.62 8.20
N GLU A 319 0.85 17.68 8.27
CA GLU A 319 2.05 17.74 9.11
C GLU A 319 1.74 17.52 10.58
N LEU A 320 0.66 18.12 11.07
CA LEU A 320 0.27 17.96 12.46
C LEU A 320 -0.29 16.56 12.75
N ALA A 321 -1.09 16.01 11.84
CA ALA A 321 -1.59 14.65 11.95
C ALA A 321 -0.44 13.63 11.97
N GLN A 322 0.57 13.81 11.10
CA GLN A 322 1.77 12.99 11.08
C GLN A 322 2.53 13.05 12.40
N ARG A 323 2.79 14.24 12.90
CA ARG A 323 3.46 14.43 14.22
C ARG A 323 2.67 13.76 15.35
N THR A 324 1.36 13.91 15.35
CA THR A 324 0.48 13.30 16.36
C THR A 324 0.50 11.77 16.28
N TYR A 325 0.42 11.23 15.06
CA TYR A 325 0.47 9.79 14.83
C TYR A 325 1.83 9.20 15.20
N ARG A 326 2.92 9.79 14.70
CA ARG A 326 4.28 9.31 14.97
C ARG A 326 4.63 9.45 16.44
N GLY A 327 4.20 10.53 17.09
CA GLY A 327 4.34 10.73 18.53
C GLY A 327 3.74 9.61 19.37
N LEU A 328 2.60 9.05 18.95
CA LEU A 328 2.03 7.88 19.60
C LEU A 328 2.80 6.59 19.25
N VAL A 329 2.96 6.33 17.97
CA VAL A 329 3.36 5.01 17.44
C VAL A 329 4.86 4.77 17.56
N TYR A 330 5.68 5.77 17.25
CA TYR A 330 7.14 5.64 17.18
C TYR A 330 7.86 6.28 18.37
N ASP A 331 7.34 7.40 18.90
CA ASP A 331 8.05 8.15 19.93
C ASP A 331 7.59 7.81 21.36
N THR A 332 6.44 7.12 21.53
CA THR A 332 5.97 6.75 22.88
C THR A 332 6.73 5.53 23.41
N PRO A 333 7.50 5.67 24.52
CA PRO A 333 8.26 4.56 25.08
C PRO A 333 7.37 3.36 25.46
N GLY A 334 7.69 2.19 24.91
CA GLY A 334 6.95 0.94 25.15
C GLY A 334 5.67 0.79 24.33
N PHE A 335 5.45 1.63 23.32
CA PHE A 335 4.28 1.49 22.45
C PHE A 335 4.24 0.13 21.75
N ALA A 336 5.37 -0.37 21.29
CA ALA A 336 5.47 -1.71 20.71
C ALA A 336 4.98 -2.79 21.69
N ASP A 337 5.43 -2.73 22.97
CA ASP A 337 4.95 -3.67 24.00
C ASP A 337 3.43 -3.58 24.20
N TYR A 338 2.89 -2.36 24.17
CA TYR A 338 1.44 -2.16 24.22
C TYR A 338 0.75 -2.82 23.04
N PHE A 339 1.21 -2.55 21.82
CA PHE A 339 0.62 -3.08 20.60
C PHE A 339 0.63 -4.61 20.57
N PHE A 340 1.78 -5.24 20.84
CA PHE A 340 1.90 -6.70 20.86
C PHE A 340 1.08 -7.35 21.98
N ALA A 341 0.86 -6.65 23.09
CA ALA A 341 0.03 -7.16 24.17
C ALA A 341 -1.48 -6.90 23.95
N ALA A 342 -1.85 -5.71 23.46
CA ALA A 342 -3.25 -5.28 23.32
C ALA A 342 -3.92 -5.75 22.03
N THR A 343 -3.20 -6.34 21.08
CA THR A 343 -3.76 -6.78 19.80
C THR A 343 -3.47 -8.26 19.55
N PRO A 344 -4.22 -8.93 18.66
CA PRO A 344 -3.99 -10.32 18.30
C PRO A 344 -2.89 -10.49 17.23
N ILE A 345 -1.92 -9.58 17.11
CA ILE A 345 -0.87 -9.64 16.07
C ILE A 345 -0.08 -10.96 16.10
N SER A 346 0.23 -11.47 17.28
CA SER A 346 0.97 -12.73 17.43
C SER A 346 0.14 -13.93 16.96
N GLU A 347 -1.14 -13.90 17.22
CA GLU A 347 -2.09 -14.94 16.81
C GLU A 347 -2.41 -14.85 15.30
N ILE A 348 -2.42 -13.63 14.74
CA ILE A 348 -2.55 -13.38 13.30
C ILE A 348 -1.35 -13.94 12.54
N ALA A 349 -0.15 -13.87 13.10
CA ALA A 349 1.05 -14.41 12.47
C ALA A 349 0.99 -15.93 12.21
N GLY A 350 0.16 -16.66 12.97
CA GLY A 350 -0.13 -18.08 12.75
C GLY A 350 -1.20 -18.37 11.69
N LEU A 351 -1.83 -17.34 11.14
CA LEU A 351 -2.81 -17.45 10.05
C LEU A 351 -2.12 -17.15 8.71
N ASN A 352 -2.45 -17.93 7.68
CA ASN A 352 -2.06 -17.63 6.31
C ASN A 352 -2.92 -16.47 5.75
N ILE A 353 -2.90 -15.32 6.41
CA ILE A 353 -3.53 -14.09 5.93
C ILE A 353 -2.52 -13.35 5.07
N GLY A 354 -2.81 -13.28 3.78
CA GLY A 354 -1.86 -12.80 2.79
C GLY A 354 -0.79 -13.84 2.42
N SER A 355 -0.04 -13.58 1.37
CA SER A 355 0.99 -14.48 0.82
C SER A 355 2.32 -14.44 1.57
N ARG A 356 2.46 -13.66 2.66
CA ARG A 356 3.75 -13.37 3.31
C ARG A 356 3.64 -13.35 4.84
N PRO A 357 4.74 -13.64 5.58
CA PRO A 357 4.77 -13.55 7.06
C PRO A 357 4.39 -12.18 7.60
N ALA A 358 3.86 -12.10 8.82
CA ALA A 358 3.43 -10.85 9.45
C ALA A 358 4.57 -9.86 9.73
N SER A 359 5.80 -10.33 9.92
CA SER A 359 6.99 -9.50 10.15
C SER A 359 8.08 -9.81 9.13
N ARG A 360 8.87 -8.79 8.78
CA ARG A 360 10.04 -8.91 7.88
C ARG A 360 11.25 -9.49 8.60
N LYS A 361 11.38 -9.24 9.90
CA LYS A 361 12.48 -9.71 10.75
C LYS A 361 11.94 -10.32 12.04
N LYS A 362 12.76 -11.13 12.71
CA LYS A 362 12.47 -11.59 14.07
C LYS A 362 12.68 -10.41 15.04
N GLY A 363 11.64 -9.98 15.74
CA GLY A 363 11.67 -8.87 16.68
C GLY A 363 10.28 -8.30 16.96
N GLN A 364 10.20 -7.37 17.90
CA GLN A 364 8.97 -6.65 18.26
C GLN A 364 9.10 -5.16 17.97
N HIS A 365 9.64 -4.81 16.79
CA HIS A 365 9.70 -3.43 16.34
C HIS A 365 8.55 -3.15 15.37
N ILE A 366 7.95 -1.97 15.50
CA ILE A 366 6.82 -1.56 14.64
C ILE A 366 7.29 -1.43 13.19
N GLU A 367 8.51 -0.96 12.97
CA GLU A 367 9.12 -0.77 11.65
C GLU A 367 9.21 -2.09 10.87
N ASP A 368 9.52 -3.19 11.55
CA ASP A 368 9.67 -4.52 10.94
C ASP A 368 8.33 -5.18 10.58
N LEU A 369 7.21 -4.69 11.14
CA LEU A 369 5.88 -5.20 10.82
C LEU A 369 5.48 -4.82 9.39
N ARG A 370 4.81 -5.75 8.71
CA ARG A 370 4.14 -5.45 7.46
C ARG A 370 2.88 -4.62 7.72
N ALA A 371 2.57 -3.73 6.80
CA ALA A 371 1.45 -2.79 6.96
C ALA A 371 0.08 -3.48 7.02
N ILE A 372 -0.09 -4.63 6.33
CA ILE A 372 -1.34 -5.40 6.36
C ILE A 372 -1.63 -5.95 7.76
N PRO A 373 -0.75 -6.77 8.38
CA PRO A 373 -0.95 -7.23 9.75
C PRO A 373 -1.09 -6.10 10.77
N TRP A 374 -0.39 -4.97 10.57
CA TRP A 374 -0.52 -3.77 11.38
C TRP A 374 -1.95 -3.22 11.37
N GLY A 375 -2.49 -2.88 10.19
CA GLY A 375 -3.86 -2.35 10.04
C GLY A 375 -4.91 -3.34 10.51
N PHE A 376 -4.73 -4.62 10.17
CA PHE A 376 -5.64 -5.70 10.54
C PHE A 376 -5.75 -5.91 12.05
N SER A 377 -4.62 -5.84 12.77
CA SER A 377 -4.61 -5.96 14.23
C SER A 377 -5.44 -4.87 14.91
N TRP A 378 -5.38 -3.63 14.41
CA TRP A 378 -6.20 -2.54 14.91
C TRP A 378 -7.68 -2.70 14.61
N ALA A 379 -8.02 -3.30 13.47
CA ALA A 379 -9.40 -3.63 13.15
C ALA A 379 -9.96 -4.72 14.09
N GLN A 380 -9.17 -5.75 14.37
CA GLN A 380 -9.56 -6.84 15.28
C GLN A 380 -9.89 -6.35 16.68
N CYS A 381 -9.17 -5.39 17.22
CA CYS A 381 -9.47 -4.80 18.54
C CYS A 381 -10.43 -3.60 18.49
N ARG A 382 -11.16 -3.42 17.40
CA ARG A 382 -12.23 -2.40 17.24
C ARG A 382 -11.74 -0.95 17.41
N LEU A 383 -10.46 -0.68 17.21
CA LEU A 383 -9.90 0.68 17.22
C LEU A 383 -9.77 1.28 15.82
N MET A 384 -9.40 0.47 14.83
CA MET A 384 -9.11 0.93 13.45
C MET A 384 -8.26 2.22 13.44
N LEU A 385 -7.28 2.26 14.33
CA LEU A 385 -6.45 3.43 14.63
C LEU A 385 -5.87 4.07 13.37
N THR A 386 -5.49 3.26 12.40
CA THR A 386 -4.91 3.67 11.12
C THR A 386 -5.89 4.39 10.17
N GLY A 387 -7.16 4.53 10.52
CA GLY A 387 -8.17 5.18 9.69
C GLY A 387 -8.63 6.56 10.19
N TRP A 388 -8.08 7.05 11.33
CA TRP A 388 -8.57 8.32 11.91
C TRP A 388 -7.58 9.03 12.84
N TYR A 389 -6.58 8.34 13.42
CA TYR A 389 -5.74 8.91 14.48
C TYR A 389 -4.91 10.09 13.96
N GLY A 390 -4.92 11.17 14.71
CA GLY A 390 -4.25 12.43 14.41
C GLY A 390 -5.14 13.46 13.72
N MET A 391 -6.29 13.05 13.15
CA MET A 391 -7.17 13.96 12.41
C MET A 391 -7.88 14.97 13.30
N GLY A 392 -8.33 14.56 14.49
CA GLY A 392 -8.98 15.46 15.45
C GLY A 392 -8.07 16.57 15.89
N SER A 393 -6.85 16.23 16.31
CA SER A 393 -5.81 17.18 16.69
C SER A 393 -5.45 18.14 15.55
N ALA A 394 -5.37 17.64 14.33
CA ALA A 394 -5.02 18.42 13.15
C ALA A 394 -6.09 19.47 12.83
N ILE A 395 -7.37 19.08 12.80
CA ILE A 395 -8.48 20.00 12.54
C ILE A 395 -8.59 21.04 13.66
N GLU A 396 -8.52 20.62 14.93
CA GLU A 396 -8.61 21.53 16.09
C GLU A 396 -7.52 22.61 16.01
N ALA A 397 -6.27 22.21 15.79
CA ALA A 397 -5.16 23.15 15.68
C ALA A 397 -5.30 24.08 14.48
N TYR A 398 -5.75 23.57 13.32
CA TYR A 398 -6.02 24.44 12.19
C TYR A 398 -7.08 25.49 12.50
N LEU A 399 -8.14 25.11 13.20
CA LEU A 399 -9.19 26.05 13.62
C LEU A 399 -8.67 27.10 14.60
N GLU A 400 -7.69 26.78 15.43
CA GLU A 400 -7.14 27.69 16.43
C GLU A 400 -6.03 28.59 15.89
N THR A 401 -5.08 28.03 15.17
CA THR A 401 -3.89 28.76 14.69
C THR A 401 -3.95 29.13 13.22
N GLY A 402 -4.51 28.24 12.36
CA GLY A 402 -4.49 28.37 10.90
C GLY A 402 -3.12 28.06 10.28
N ALA A 403 -3.11 27.86 8.97
CA ALA A 403 -1.90 27.81 8.14
C ALA A 403 -1.46 29.21 7.72
N GLN A 404 -0.28 29.36 7.13
CA GLN A 404 0.14 30.59 6.50
C GLN A 404 -0.86 30.99 5.40
N GLY A 405 -1.33 32.23 5.42
CA GLY A 405 -2.34 32.71 4.48
C GLY A 405 -3.78 32.28 4.79
N ALA A 406 -4.00 31.49 5.84
CA ALA A 406 -5.34 31.08 6.25
C ALA A 406 -6.20 32.26 6.72
N PRO A 407 -7.54 32.13 6.70
CA PRO A 407 -8.45 33.13 7.26
C PRO A 407 -8.11 33.44 8.74
N ARG A 408 -8.19 34.72 9.11
CA ARG A 408 -7.75 35.17 10.44
C ARG A 408 -8.58 34.65 11.60
N SER A 409 -9.88 34.44 11.41
CA SER A 409 -10.76 34.03 12.49
C SER A 409 -11.08 32.54 12.46
N ARG A 410 -11.25 31.93 13.65
CA ARG A 410 -11.70 30.52 13.78
C ARG A 410 -12.99 30.25 13.01
N ARG A 411 -13.94 31.21 12.99
CA ARG A 411 -15.20 31.08 12.25
C ARG A 411 -14.96 31.00 10.74
N ALA A 412 -14.06 31.82 10.21
CA ALA A 412 -13.74 31.81 8.78
C ALA A 412 -12.96 30.56 8.37
N ARG A 413 -12.04 30.06 9.21
CA ARG A 413 -11.36 28.77 9.00
C ARG A 413 -12.34 27.59 9.00
N LEU A 414 -13.31 27.62 9.93
CA LEU A 414 -14.36 26.60 9.95
C LEU A 414 -15.25 26.67 8.69
N ALA A 415 -15.56 27.85 8.19
CA ALA A 415 -16.30 28.01 6.94
C ALA A 415 -15.52 27.43 5.76
N GLN A 416 -14.21 27.68 5.68
CA GLN A 416 -13.33 27.11 4.67
C GLN A 416 -13.30 25.57 4.73
N LEU A 417 -13.15 24.95 5.89
CA LEU A 417 -13.15 23.48 6.00
C LEU A 417 -14.51 22.87 5.61
N ARG A 418 -15.60 23.58 5.86
CA ARG A 418 -16.95 23.16 5.42
C ARG A 418 -17.14 23.28 3.91
N GLU A 419 -16.60 24.32 3.30
CA GLU A 419 -16.53 24.48 1.85
C GLU A 419 -15.72 23.35 1.23
N MET A 420 -14.53 23.04 1.76
CA MET A 420 -13.75 21.88 1.33
C MET A 420 -14.55 20.58 1.42
N ALA A 421 -15.31 20.38 2.49
CA ALA A 421 -16.10 19.17 2.70
C ALA A 421 -17.30 19.07 1.72
N SER A 422 -17.86 20.20 1.26
CA SER A 422 -18.96 20.21 0.29
C SER A 422 -18.48 20.14 -1.15
N ASP A 423 -17.44 20.88 -1.49
CA ASP A 423 -17.11 21.21 -2.88
C ASP A 423 -15.91 20.43 -3.43
N TRP A 424 -14.98 20.02 -2.55
CA TRP A 424 -13.79 19.28 -2.96
C TRP A 424 -13.95 17.76 -2.78
N PRO A 425 -14.10 16.98 -3.87
CA PRO A 425 -14.36 15.54 -3.80
C PRO A 425 -13.33 14.76 -2.99
N ALA A 426 -12.05 15.12 -3.10
CA ALA A 426 -10.97 14.45 -2.37
C ALA A 426 -11.14 14.58 -0.84
N PHE A 427 -11.40 15.78 -0.34
CA PHE A 427 -11.59 16.02 1.09
C PHE A 427 -12.91 15.43 1.61
N ARG A 428 -13.99 15.51 0.81
CA ARG A 428 -15.26 14.87 1.14
C ARG A 428 -15.13 13.36 1.29
N THR A 429 -14.45 12.70 0.35
CA THR A 429 -14.22 11.26 0.38
C THR A 429 -13.34 10.85 1.57
N LEU A 430 -12.31 11.63 1.89
CA LEU A 430 -11.48 11.42 3.07
C LEU A 430 -12.30 11.46 4.36
N LEU A 431 -13.19 12.44 4.52
CA LEU A 431 -14.09 12.54 5.68
C LEU A 431 -15.08 11.37 5.74
N SER A 432 -15.71 11.02 4.62
CA SER A 432 -16.65 9.90 4.53
C SER A 432 -16.00 8.56 4.92
N ASN A 433 -14.79 8.32 4.45
CA ASN A 433 -14.03 7.13 4.80
C ASN A 433 -13.71 7.08 6.29
N MET A 434 -13.33 8.20 6.88
CA MET A 434 -13.07 8.31 8.32
C MET A 434 -14.34 8.09 9.15
N GLU A 435 -15.48 8.67 8.73
CA GLU A 435 -16.79 8.43 9.37
C GLU A 435 -17.13 6.93 9.39
N MET A 436 -16.94 6.24 8.27
CA MET A 436 -17.18 4.79 8.15
C MET A 436 -16.30 3.99 9.11
N VAL A 437 -15.04 4.34 9.23
CA VAL A 437 -14.07 3.66 10.12
C VAL A 437 -14.42 3.91 11.58
N LEU A 438 -14.73 5.15 11.95
CA LEU A 438 -15.15 5.51 13.31
C LEU A 438 -16.48 4.85 13.70
N ALA A 439 -17.42 4.72 12.77
CA ALA A 439 -18.68 4.01 13.01
C ALA A 439 -18.50 2.51 13.29
N LYS A 440 -17.37 1.92 12.87
CA LYS A 440 -17.00 0.53 13.18
C LYS A 440 -16.19 0.41 14.48
N SER A 441 -15.64 1.49 15.00
CA SER A 441 -14.85 1.48 16.23
C SER A 441 -15.74 1.33 17.47
N ASP A 442 -15.18 0.72 18.53
CA ASP A 442 -15.84 0.58 19.84
C ASP A 442 -14.80 0.65 20.95
N LEU A 443 -14.83 1.74 21.70
CA LEU A 443 -13.87 1.97 22.80
C LEU A 443 -14.08 1.04 23.99
N ALA A 444 -15.31 0.52 24.22
CA ALA A 444 -15.57 -0.40 25.32
C ALA A 444 -14.93 -1.77 25.04
N ILE A 445 -15.12 -2.27 23.81
CA ILE A 445 -14.45 -3.49 23.33
C ILE A 445 -12.93 -3.29 23.33
N ALA A 446 -12.45 -2.17 22.79
CA ALA A 446 -11.01 -1.84 22.76
C ALA A 446 -10.39 -1.77 24.15
N ALA A 447 -11.13 -1.28 25.14
CA ALA A 447 -10.69 -1.29 26.54
C ALA A 447 -10.49 -2.72 27.07
N GLY A 448 -11.33 -3.67 26.64
CA GLY A 448 -11.15 -5.09 26.95
C GLY A 448 -9.82 -5.64 26.42
N TYR A 449 -9.46 -5.33 25.18
CA TYR A 449 -8.14 -5.69 24.63
C TYR A 449 -7.00 -4.98 25.35
N ALA A 450 -7.16 -3.70 25.70
CA ALA A 450 -6.17 -2.96 26.46
C ALA A 450 -5.88 -3.61 27.84
N GLN A 451 -6.84 -4.29 28.48
CA GLN A 451 -6.62 -5.03 29.72
C GLN A 451 -5.63 -6.20 29.57
N LEU A 452 -5.35 -6.68 28.35
CA LEU A 452 -4.33 -7.69 28.11
C LEU A 452 -2.90 -7.15 28.35
N VAL A 453 -2.71 -5.82 28.40
CA VAL A 453 -1.41 -5.19 28.69
C VAL A 453 -1.12 -5.28 30.20
N PRO A 454 -0.07 -5.99 30.61
CA PRO A 454 0.19 -6.21 32.05
C PRO A 454 0.58 -4.94 32.80
N ARG A 455 1.33 -4.05 32.15
CA ARG A 455 1.84 -2.80 32.76
C ARG A 455 0.76 -1.73 32.76
N ARG A 456 0.12 -1.50 33.95
CA ARG A 456 -0.97 -0.54 34.12
C ARG A 456 -0.61 0.87 33.63
N GLY A 457 0.54 1.42 34.01
CA GLY A 457 0.93 2.76 33.61
C GLY A 457 1.13 2.92 32.08
N LEU A 458 1.63 1.88 31.39
CA LEU A 458 1.74 1.85 29.94
C LEU A 458 0.35 1.84 29.29
N ARG A 459 -0.53 0.96 29.79
CA ARG A 459 -1.91 0.84 29.33
C ARG A 459 -2.66 2.18 29.45
N GLU A 460 -2.63 2.80 30.63
CA GLU A 460 -3.33 4.07 30.89
C GLU A 460 -2.78 5.21 30.02
N ARG A 461 -1.48 5.27 29.81
CA ARG A 461 -0.85 6.29 28.96
C ARG A 461 -1.26 6.13 27.49
N VAL A 462 -1.08 4.93 26.91
CA VAL A 462 -1.33 4.71 25.48
C VAL A 462 -2.82 4.69 25.17
N PHE A 463 -3.62 3.91 25.90
CA PHE A 463 -5.06 3.83 25.67
C PHE A 463 -5.77 5.15 25.99
N GLY A 464 -5.29 5.88 27.01
CA GLY A 464 -5.78 7.22 27.35
C GLY A 464 -5.55 8.23 26.21
N ALA A 465 -4.36 8.23 25.59
CA ALA A 465 -4.06 9.06 24.42
C ALA A 465 -4.98 8.70 23.23
N ILE A 466 -5.17 7.40 22.97
CA ILE A 466 -6.06 6.92 21.90
C ILE A 466 -7.50 7.36 22.16
N THR A 467 -8.00 7.21 23.37
CA THR A 467 -9.37 7.59 23.75
C THR A 467 -9.60 9.10 23.65
N ALA A 468 -8.63 9.91 24.08
CA ALA A 468 -8.70 11.36 23.98
C ALA A 468 -8.77 11.81 22.52
N GLU A 469 -7.91 11.26 21.66
CA GLU A 469 -7.90 11.60 20.23
C GLU A 469 -9.17 11.11 19.50
N HIS A 470 -9.71 9.97 19.89
CA HIS A 470 -10.99 9.48 19.35
C HIS A 470 -12.13 10.44 19.65
N GLY A 471 -12.24 10.89 20.91
CA GLY A 471 -13.25 11.88 21.31
C GLY A 471 -13.09 13.21 20.57
N ARG A 472 -11.85 13.68 20.42
CA ARG A 472 -11.52 14.90 19.66
C ARG A 472 -11.90 14.75 18.19
N THR A 473 -11.57 13.63 17.55
CA THR A 473 -11.90 13.37 16.15
C THR A 473 -13.41 13.38 15.92
N LEU A 474 -14.19 12.71 16.78
CA LEU A 474 -15.64 12.75 16.72
C LEU A 474 -16.22 14.16 16.88
N ALA A 475 -15.69 14.95 17.82
CA ALA A 475 -16.13 16.32 18.03
C ALA A 475 -15.85 17.20 16.79
N MET A 476 -14.67 17.07 16.21
CA MET A 476 -14.29 17.82 15.01
C MET A 476 -15.10 17.41 13.79
N LEU A 477 -15.36 16.12 13.59
CA LEU A 477 -16.24 15.64 12.50
C LEU A 477 -17.65 16.21 12.64
N ARG A 478 -18.27 16.12 13.82
CA ARG A 478 -19.59 16.70 14.05
C ARG A 478 -19.62 18.20 13.82
N LEU A 479 -18.54 18.89 14.20
CA LEU A 479 -18.41 20.33 13.96
C LEU A 479 -18.36 20.65 12.47
N LEU A 480 -17.67 19.86 11.66
CA LEU A 480 -17.54 20.04 10.21
C LEU A 480 -18.82 19.64 9.48
N THR A 481 -19.31 18.42 9.70
CA THR A 481 -20.41 17.82 8.94
C THR A 481 -21.80 18.25 9.43
N ARG A 482 -21.91 18.71 10.67
CA ARG A 482 -23.18 19.07 11.36
C ARG A 482 -24.16 17.91 11.47
N ARG A 483 -23.69 16.69 11.43
CA ARG A 483 -24.51 15.48 11.49
C ARG A 483 -23.81 14.38 12.33
N ASP A 484 -24.57 13.37 12.69
CA ASP A 484 -24.02 12.15 13.28
C ASP A 484 -23.32 11.30 12.22
N LEU A 485 -22.43 10.39 12.66
CA LEU A 485 -21.71 9.49 11.77
C LEU A 485 -22.67 8.72 10.85
N LEU A 486 -22.35 8.69 9.57
CA LEU A 486 -23.10 7.98 8.52
C LEU A 486 -24.57 8.41 8.40
N ALA A 487 -24.96 9.60 8.82
CA ALA A 487 -26.33 10.08 8.67
C ALA A 487 -26.74 10.21 7.19
N ASP A 488 -25.77 10.39 6.28
CA ASP A 488 -25.97 10.39 4.83
C ASP A 488 -25.91 8.99 4.20
N ASN A 489 -25.57 7.95 4.97
CA ASN A 489 -25.53 6.56 4.51
C ASN A 489 -26.30 5.64 5.47
N PRO A 490 -27.64 5.78 5.55
CA PRO A 490 -28.46 5.01 6.48
C PRO A 490 -28.44 3.49 6.19
N GLY A 491 -28.22 3.10 4.93
CA GLY A 491 -28.07 1.70 4.55
C GLY A 491 -26.83 1.05 5.16
N LEU A 492 -25.70 1.73 5.12
CA LEU A 492 -24.48 1.25 5.77
C LEU A 492 -24.65 1.21 7.29
N MET A 493 -25.24 2.24 7.89
CA MET A 493 -25.49 2.29 9.35
C MET A 493 -26.39 1.13 9.80
N ALA A 494 -27.50 0.84 9.09
CA ALA A 494 -28.37 -0.29 9.38
C ALA A 494 -27.61 -1.62 9.27
N SER A 495 -26.87 -1.81 8.19
CA SER A 495 -26.04 -3.01 7.99
C SER A 495 -24.96 -3.19 9.08
N LEU A 496 -24.36 -2.11 9.59
CA LEU A 496 -23.42 -2.19 10.71
C LEU A 496 -24.11 -2.64 12.00
N ARG A 497 -25.27 -2.06 12.33
CA ARG A 497 -26.03 -2.39 13.53
C ARG A 497 -26.44 -3.88 13.56
N GLU A 498 -26.88 -4.41 12.45
CA GLU A 498 -27.22 -5.84 12.34
C GLU A 498 -25.99 -6.73 12.55
N ARG A 499 -24.84 -6.35 12.01
CA ARG A 499 -23.59 -7.11 12.15
C ARG A 499 -22.98 -7.04 13.54
N PHE A 500 -23.12 -5.94 14.25
CA PHE A 500 -22.59 -5.79 15.61
C PHE A 500 -23.21 -6.81 16.58
N ALA A 501 -24.46 -7.24 16.35
CA ALA A 501 -25.11 -8.26 17.15
C ALA A 501 -24.30 -9.57 17.26
N TYR A 502 -23.48 -9.92 16.25
CA TYR A 502 -22.63 -11.10 16.31
C TYR A 502 -21.12 -10.77 16.39
N ILE A 503 -20.69 -9.62 15.91
CA ILE A 503 -19.27 -9.22 15.99
C ILE A 503 -18.87 -8.94 17.44
N ASP A 504 -19.69 -8.21 18.19
CA ASP A 504 -19.37 -7.81 19.56
C ASP A 504 -19.17 -9.02 20.50
N PRO A 505 -20.04 -10.05 20.49
CA PRO A 505 -19.78 -11.29 21.22
C PRO A 505 -18.49 -12.00 20.78
N LEU A 506 -18.18 -12.00 19.48
CA LEU A 506 -16.92 -12.60 18.99
C LEU A 506 -15.69 -11.87 19.52
N ASN A 507 -15.74 -10.54 19.65
CA ASN A 507 -14.65 -9.77 20.22
C ASN A 507 -14.41 -10.12 21.70
N TYR A 508 -15.47 -10.19 22.52
CA TYR A 508 -15.35 -10.59 23.94
C TYR A 508 -14.85 -12.02 24.08
N LEU A 509 -15.33 -12.95 23.25
CA LEU A 509 -14.82 -14.33 23.21
C LEU A 509 -13.33 -14.36 22.82
N GLN A 510 -12.93 -13.58 21.81
CA GLN A 510 -11.55 -13.51 21.38
C GLN A 510 -10.63 -13.01 22.49
N ILE A 511 -11.02 -11.96 23.23
CA ILE A 511 -10.24 -11.42 24.36
C ILE A 511 -9.99 -12.53 25.39
N GLU A 512 -11.02 -13.29 25.77
CA GLU A 512 -10.88 -14.36 26.76
C GLU A 512 -10.02 -15.52 26.24
N LEU A 513 -10.19 -15.91 24.97
CA LEU A 513 -9.37 -16.95 24.34
C LEU A 513 -7.89 -16.56 24.28
N ILE A 514 -7.58 -15.33 23.88
CA ILE A 514 -6.20 -14.79 23.83
C ILE A 514 -5.60 -14.80 25.24
N LYS A 515 -6.33 -14.36 26.25
CA LYS A 515 -5.89 -14.35 27.64
C LYS A 515 -5.52 -15.77 28.12
N ARG A 516 -6.37 -16.75 27.85
CA ARG A 516 -6.12 -18.17 28.19
C ARG A 516 -4.94 -18.73 27.42
N HIS A 517 -4.87 -18.50 26.12
CA HIS A 517 -3.80 -18.96 25.26
C HIS A 517 -2.43 -18.44 25.75
N ARG A 518 -2.28 -17.14 25.94
CA ARG A 518 -1.05 -16.51 26.41
C ARG A 518 -0.68 -16.93 27.85
N ALA A 519 -1.67 -17.22 28.70
CA ALA A 519 -1.41 -17.75 30.03
C ALA A 519 -0.93 -19.21 29.98
N ALA A 520 -1.46 -20.03 29.08
CA ALA A 520 -1.03 -21.41 28.87
C ALA A 520 0.41 -21.44 28.32
N GLN A 521 0.72 -20.65 27.29
CA GLN A 521 2.08 -20.56 26.73
C GLN A 521 3.15 -20.19 27.79
N ARG A 522 2.81 -19.40 28.78
CA ARG A 522 3.72 -19.05 29.89
C ARG A 522 3.92 -20.16 30.90
N ARG A 523 3.00 -21.13 30.98
CA ARG A 523 3.02 -22.22 31.98
C ARG A 523 3.54 -23.55 31.43
N ALA A 524 3.24 -23.84 30.19
CA ALA A 524 3.55 -25.09 29.54
C ALA A 524 4.63 -24.87 28.48
N GLY A 525 5.67 -25.70 28.49
CA GLY A 525 6.36 -26.02 27.27
C GLY A 525 5.36 -26.56 26.21
N ASP A 526 5.80 -27.20 25.18
CA ASP A 526 5.08 -27.59 23.95
C ASP A 526 3.69 -28.29 24.01
N ASP A 527 3.06 -28.44 25.16
CA ASP A 527 1.77 -29.14 25.35
C ASP A 527 0.53 -28.21 25.35
N ALA A 528 0.48 -27.24 24.42
CA ALA A 528 -0.66 -26.32 24.31
C ALA A 528 -1.84 -26.98 23.58
N ASP A 529 -3.04 -26.93 24.20
CA ASP A 529 -4.30 -27.41 23.59
C ASP A 529 -4.56 -26.71 22.23
N ILE A 530 -4.39 -27.44 21.13
CA ILE A 530 -4.55 -26.97 19.74
C ILE A 530 -5.93 -26.36 19.45
N ARG A 531 -6.95 -26.66 20.28
CA ARG A 531 -8.32 -26.14 20.11
C ARG A 531 -8.40 -24.64 20.37
N VAL A 532 -7.59 -24.11 21.30
CA VAL A 532 -7.62 -22.68 21.64
C VAL A 532 -7.09 -21.81 20.50
N PRO A 533 -5.91 -22.04 19.91
CA PRO A 533 -5.45 -21.32 18.71
C PRO A 533 -6.45 -21.38 17.57
N ARG A 534 -7.03 -22.55 17.28
CA ARG A 534 -8.04 -22.71 16.23
C ARG A 534 -9.30 -21.88 16.52
N ALA A 535 -9.76 -21.81 17.77
CA ALA A 535 -10.88 -20.96 18.16
C ALA A 535 -10.56 -19.48 17.99
N ILE A 536 -9.33 -19.03 18.34
CA ILE A 536 -8.90 -17.66 18.10
C ILE A 536 -8.94 -17.34 16.59
N HIS A 537 -8.43 -18.23 15.75
CA HIS A 537 -8.45 -18.05 14.29
C HIS A 537 -9.87 -17.94 13.74
N LEU A 538 -10.82 -18.72 14.27
CA LEU A 538 -12.24 -18.61 13.87
C LEU A 538 -12.83 -17.25 14.27
N THR A 539 -12.50 -16.74 15.46
CA THR A 539 -12.95 -15.39 15.87
C THR A 539 -12.32 -14.29 15.01
N ILE A 540 -11.04 -14.40 14.67
CA ILE A 540 -10.35 -13.44 13.76
C ILE A 540 -11.09 -13.38 12.42
N ASN A 541 -11.36 -14.53 11.81
CA ASN A 541 -12.07 -14.61 10.53
C ASN A 541 -13.50 -14.07 10.63
N GLY A 542 -14.23 -14.40 11.71
CA GLY A 542 -15.60 -13.93 11.93
C GLY A 542 -15.68 -12.40 12.11
N ILE A 543 -14.77 -11.82 12.89
CA ILE A 543 -14.69 -10.37 13.10
C ILE A 543 -14.31 -9.67 11.77
N ALA A 544 -13.32 -10.19 11.05
CA ALA A 544 -12.89 -9.64 9.77
C ALA A 544 -14.03 -9.62 8.73
N ALA A 545 -14.72 -10.76 8.58
CA ALA A 545 -15.87 -10.87 7.67
C ALA A 545 -17.02 -9.93 8.08
N GLY A 546 -17.31 -9.86 9.38
CA GLY A 546 -18.37 -8.99 9.90
C GLY A 546 -18.07 -7.50 9.76
N LEU A 547 -16.83 -7.07 9.98
CA LEU A 547 -16.39 -5.69 9.74
C LEU A 547 -16.20 -5.38 8.25
N ARG A 548 -16.16 -6.40 7.38
CA ARG A 548 -15.69 -6.29 6.00
C ARG A 548 -14.33 -5.60 5.93
N ASN A 549 -13.45 -6.02 6.82
CA ASN A 549 -12.10 -5.48 6.93
C ASN A 549 -11.15 -6.66 7.16
N SER A 550 -10.34 -6.92 6.18
CA SER A 550 -9.40 -8.05 6.16
C SER A 550 -7.92 -7.59 6.25
N GLY A 551 -7.71 -6.39 6.73
CA GLY A 551 -6.35 -5.92 7.00
C GLY A 551 -6.06 -4.52 6.52
#